data_49f3cb64173b1069abe9c3aef486b39c
#
_entry.id   49f3cb64173b1069abe9c3aef486b39c
#
_cell.length_a   1.000
_cell.length_b   1.000
_cell.length_c   1.000
_cell.angle_alpha   90.00
_cell.angle_beta   90.00
_cell.angle_gamma   90.00
#
_symmetry.space_group_name_H-M   'P 1'
#
loop_
_entity.id
_entity.type
_entity.pdbx_description
1 polymer ?
#
loop_
_entity_poly.entity_id
_entity_poly.type
_entity_poly.pdbx_seq_one_letter_code
_entity_poly.pdbx_strand_id
1 'polypeptide(L)'
;TIEANREIAKAVEEKRPFYLNMAHYAVHAPFQTDKRFLSRYTDPNKKEQAKAFATLIEGMDKSLGDIMDQLEKLGIAENTLIFFLGDNGGDAPLGEERGYGSSAPLRGKKGTEFEGGMRVPFIVSWAKPRKGNKFQKRLPIEVGGMQSQLGTIMDIYPTVLSVAGCKLPADYVIDGFDLKKQLSGKVNRKRLETFLMHFPHAHRGNYFTVYREGD
;
A
#
# COMPACT_ATOMS: atom_id res chain seq x y z
N THR A 1 8.63 -12.58 4.70
CA THR A 1 9.81 -11.78 5.14
C THR A 1 11.10 -12.48 4.80
N ILE A 2 11.34 -13.72 5.29
CA ILE A 2 12.61 -14.45 5.09
C ILE A 2 12.99 -14.55 3.60
N GLU A 3 12.06 -15.03 2.77
CA GLU A 3 12.29 -15.15 1.32
C GLU A 3 12.52 -13.79 0.66
N ALA A 4 11.76 -12.77 1.04
CA ALA A 4 11.96 -11.42 0.54
C ALA A 4 13.40 -10.93 0.82
N ASN A 5 13.85 -11.06 2.06
CA ASN A 5 15.21 -10.67 2.46
C ASN A 5 16.30 -11.48 1.75
N ARG A 6 16.04 -12.76 1.47
CA ARG A 6 16.96 -13.61 0.69
C ARG A 6 17.06 -13.14 -0.76
N GLU A 7 15.94 -12.87 -1.41
CA GLU A 7 15.94 -12.42 -2.81
C GLU A 7 16.54 -11.02 -2.96
N ILE A 8 16.31 -10.12 -1.99
CA ILE A 8 16.96 -8.81 -1.95
C ILE A 8 18.49 -8.98 -1.84
N ALA A 9 18.96 -9.80 -0.91
CA ALA A 9 20.38 -10.03 -0.72
C ALA A 9 21.05 -10.61 -1.98
N LYS A 10 20.39 -11.58 -2.60
CA LYS A 10 20.83 -12.18 -3.87
C LYS A 10 20.93 -11.15 -5.00
N ALA A 11 19.92 -10.28 -5.15
CA ALA A 11 19.95 -9.24 -6.17
C ALA A 11 21.10 -8.25 -5.97
N VAL A 12 21.44 -7.93 -4.70
CA VAL A 12 22.58 -7.07 -4.36
C VAL A 12 23.90 -7.76 -4.70
N GLU A 13 24.08 -9.05 -4.35
CA GLU A 13 25.24 -9.84 -4.67
C GLU A 13 25.46 -9.91 -6.19
N GLU A 14 24.40 -10.17 -6.94
CA GLU A 14 24.38 -10.22 -8.40
C GLU A 14 24.46 -8.82 -9.06
N LYS A 15 24.50 -7.75 -8.29
CA LYS A 15 24.56 -6.34 -8.76
C LYS A 15 23.44 -5.99 -9.76
N ARG A 16 22.28 -6.57 -9.60
CA ARG A 16 21.11 -6.26 -10.45
C ARG A 16 20.00 -5.57 -9.66
N PRO A 17 19.25 -4.69 -10.34
CA PRO A 17 18.07 -4.09 -9.74
C PRO A 17 17.00 -5.15 -9.46
N PHE A 18 16.12 -4.86 -8.53
CA PHE A 18 14.98 -5.72 -8.22
C PHE A 18 13.67 -4.93 -8.15
N TYR A 19 12.60 -5.61 -8.42
CA TYR A 19 11.23 -5.22 -8.11
C TYR A 19 10.63 -6.35 -7.27
N LEU A 20 10.19 -6.02 -6.06
CA LEU A 20 9.61 -6.99 -5.13
C LEU A 20 8.16 -6.60 -4.83
N ASN A 21 7.23 -7.49 -5.16
CA ASN A 21 5.85 -7.39 -4.71
C ASN A 21 5.65 -8.29 -3.49
N MET A 22 5.58 -7.68 -2.32
CA MET A 22 5.38 -8.38 -1.05
C MET A 22 3.90 -8.42 -0.71
N ALA A 23 3.19 -9.41 -1.26
CA ALA A 23 1.77 -9.63 -0.99
C ALA A 23 1.59 -10.37 0.34
N HIS A 24 1.29 -9.64 1.40
CA HIS A 24 0.97 -10.22 2.70
C HIS A 24 -0.42 -10.88 2.68
N TYR A 25 -0.53 -12.07 3.27
CA TYR A 25 -1.83 -12.68 3.56
C TYR A 25 -2.56 -11.97 4.72
N ALA A 26 -1.80 -11.48 5.69
CA ALA A 26 -2.32 -10.62 6.74
C ALA A 26 -2.84 -9.29 6.12
N VAL A 27 -3.98 -8.82 6.55
CA VAL A 27 -4.77 -9.24 7.71
C VAL A 27 -6.05 -10.01 7.30
N HIS A 28 -6.01 -10.83 6.29
CA HIS A 28 -7.16 -11.57 5.77
C HIS A 28 -7.55 -12.73 6.72
N ALA A 29 -8.85 -13.05 6.75
CA ALA A 29 -9.33 -14.24 7.47
C ALA A 29 -8.84 -15.56 6.79
N PRO A 30 -8.71 -16.68 7.53
CA PRO A 30 -8.98 -16.85 8.96
C PRO A 30 -7.93 -16.17 9.85
N PHE A 31 -8.39 -15.54 10.94
CA PHE A 31 -7.50 -14.81 11.85
C PHE A 31 -6.74 -15.79 12.75
N GLN A 32 -5.52 -16.06 12.38
CA GLN A 32 -4.61 -16.86 13.19
C GLN A 32 -3.72 -15.94 14.03
N THR A 33 -3.73 -16.16 15.33
CA THR A 33 -2.93 -15.37 16.27
C THR A 33 -1.43 -15.52 16.00
N ASP A 34 -0.75 -14.43 15.82
CA ASP A 34 0.71 -14.42 15.87
C ASP A 34 1.16 -14.46 17.34
N LYS A 35 1.64 -15.62 17.77
CA LYS A 35 2.02 -15.86 19.17
C LYS A 35 3.13 -14.96 19.65
N ARG A 36 3.96 -14.39 18.76
CA ARG A 36 5.05 -13.47 19.11
C ARG A 36 4.55 -12.19 19.79
N PHE A 37 3.33 -11.78 19.47
CA PHE A 37 2.76 -10.50 19.92
C PHE A 37 1.56 -10.65 20.86
N LEU A 38 1.06 -11.87 21.09
CA LEU A 38 -0.16 -12.10 21.87
C LEU A 38 -0.09 -11.50 23.27
N SER A 39 1.08 -11.52 23.91
CA SER A 39 1.26 -10.98 25.27
C SER A 39 1.00 -9.47 25.39
N ARG A 40 0.94 -8.74 24.27
CA ARG A 40 0.63 -7.31 24.25
C ARG A 40 -0.87 -7.02 24.27
N TYR A 41 -1.70 -8.02 23.97
CA TYR A 41 -3.16 -7.90 23.81
C TYR A 41 -3.89 -8.68 24.92
N THR A 42 -3.71 -8.24 26.16
CA THR A 42 -4.19 -8.94 27.37
C THR A 42 -5.56 -8.48 27.87
N ASP A 43 -6.17 -7.47 27.25
CA ASP A 43 -7.48 -6.97 27.68
C ASP A 43 -8.53 -8.10 27.65
N PRO A 44 -9.10 -8.51 28.83
CA PRO A 44 -10.05 -9.60 28.91
C PRO A 44 -11.40 -9.28 28.25
N ASN A 45 -11.69 -8.00 28.02
CA ASN A 45 -12.94 -7.55 27.39
C ASN A 45 -12.87 -7.62 25.86
N LYS A 46 -11.71 -7.91 25.28
CA LYS A 46 -11.55 -8.04 23.82
C LYS A 46 -11.76 -9.48 23.37
N LYS A 47 -12.54 -9.64 22.30
CA LYS A 47 -12.75 -10.96 21.67
C LYS A 47 -11.41 -11.54 21.18
N GLU A 48 -11.26 -12.84 21.24
CA GLU A 48 -10.03 -13.51 20.77
C GLU A 48 -9.71 -13.24 19.30
N GLN A 49 -10.73 -13.13 18.46
CA GLN A 49 -10.55 -12.73 17.05
C GLN A 49 -9.98 -11.32 16.89
N ALA A 50 -10.35 -10.38 17.79
CA ALA A 50 -9.80 -9.03 17.77
C ALA A 50 -8.33 -9.02 18.16
N LYS A 51 -7.97 -9.81 19.18
CA LYS A 51 -6.58 -9.98 19.58
C LYS A 51 -5.77 -10.61 18.44
N ALA A 52 -6.32 -11.67 17.82
CA ALA A 52 -5.70 -12.31 16.67
C ALA A 52 -5.46 -11.31 15.52
N PHE A 53 -6.48 -10.52 15.16
CA PHE A 53 -6.37 -9.49 14.12
C PHE A 53 -5.29 -8.45 14.44
N ALA A 54 -5.24 -7.97 15.68
CA ALA A 54 -4.23 -7.02 16.12
C ALA A 54 -2.81 -7.61 16.01
N THR A 55 -2.62 -8.88 16.38
CA THR A 55 -1.32 -9.56 16.23
C THR A 55 -0.91 -9.75 14.77
N LEU A 56 -1.85 -9.92 13.85
CA LEU A 56 -1.57 -10.00 12.41
C LEU A 56 -1.10 -8.65 11.85
N ILE A 57 -1.71 -7.54 12.28
CA ILE A 57 -1.25 -6.19 11.92
C ILE A 57 0.19 -5.99 12.40
N GLU A 58 0.48 -6.34 13.65
CA GLU A 58 1.81 -6.20 14.22
C GLU A 58 2.85 -7.09 13.52
N GLY A 59 2.44 -8.30 13.13
CA GLY A 59 3.28 -9.20 12.33
C GLY A 59 3.62 -8.64 10.95
N MET A 60 2.67 -7.96 10.30
CA MET A 60 2.87 -7.28 9.02
C MET A 60 3.80 -6.07 9.17
N ASP A 61 3.58 -5.25 10.19
CA ASP A 61 4.43 -4.10 10.52
C ASP A 61 5.88 -4.54 10.78
N LYS A 62 6.05 -5.57 11.62
CA LYS A 62 7.37 -6.16 11.84
C LYS A 62 8.01 -6.67 10.56
N SER A 63 7.25 -7.28 9.66
CA SER A 63 7.78 -7.75 8.38
C SER A 63 8.34 -6.60 7.53
N LEU A 64 7.64 -5.48 7.48
CA LEU A 64 8.14 -4.28 6.81
C LEU A 64 9.40 -3.74 7.48
N GLY A 65 9.41 -3.67 8.82
CA GLY A 65 10.59 -3.28 9.59
C GLY A 65 11.81 -4.16 9.29
N ASP A 66 11.65 -5.48 9.32
CA ASP A 66 12.73 -6.43 9.02
C ASP A 66 13.28 -6.28 7.58
N ILE A 67 12.42 -5.93 6.62
CA ILE A 67 12.86 -5.64 5.24
C ILE A 67 13.64 -4.31 5.21
N MET A 68 13.16 -3.28 5.88
CA MET A 68 13.84 -1.98 5.94
C MET A 68 15.22 -2.10 6.61
N ASP A 69 15.32 -2.85 7.69
CA ASP A 69 16.60 -3.14 8.38
C ASP A 69 17.59 -3.87 7.45
N GLN A 70 17.09 -4.83 6.66
CA GLN A 70 17.90 -5.53 5.68
C GLN A 70 18.40 -4.60 4.57
N LEU A 71 17.55 -3.71 4.06
CA LEU A 71 17.93 -2.70 3.06
C LEU A 71 19.03 -1.77 3.60
N GLU A 72 18.93 -1.37 4.86
CA GLU A 72 19.94 -0.54 5.49
C GLU A 72 21.26 -1.29 5.69
N LYS A 73 21.20 -2.53 6.20
CA LYS A 73 22.37 -3.42 6.36
C LYS A 73 23.11 -3.66 5.05
N LEU A 74 22.37 -3.79 3.94
CA LEU A 74 22.96 -3.96 2.60
C LEU A 74 23.42 -2.65 1.95
N GLY A 75 23.22 -1.50 2.60
CA GLY A 75 23.64 -0.19 2.10
C GLY A 75 22.83 0.33 0.91
N ILE A 76 21.63 -0.19 0.68
CA ILE A 76 20.78 0.16 -0.47
C ILE A 76 19.51 0.92 -0.10
N ALA A 77 19.27 1.17 1.19
CA ALA A 77 18.04 1.83 1.66
C ALA A 77 17.82 3.22 1.02
N GLU A 78 18.87 3.99 0.78
CA GLU A 78 18.79 5.29 0.10
C GLU A 78 18.42 5.21 -1.38
N ASN A 79 18.53 4.02 -1.99
CA ASN A 79 18.21 3.75 -3.39
C ASN A 79 17.04 2.78 -3.56
N THR A 80 16.28 2.55 -2.51
CA THR A 80 15.10 1.68 -2.53
C THR A 80 13.84 2.48 -2.24
N LEU A 81 12.88 2.43 -3.16
CA LEU A 81 11.56 3.04 -3.03
C LEU A 81 10.59 2.00 -2.49
N ILE A 82 9.78 2.39 -1.52
CA ILE A 82 8.75 1.55 -0.90
C ILE A 82 7.39 2.14 -1.20
N PHE A 83 6.49 1.31 -1.70
CA PHE A 83 5.05 1.55 -1.75
C PHE A 83 4.38 0.65 -0.71
N PHE A 84 3.64 1.22 0.21
CA PHE A 84 2.82 0.50 1.16
C PHE A 84 1.36 0.86 0.91
N LEU A 85 0.53 -0.14 0.64
CA LEU A 85 -0.88 0.09 0.33
C LEU A 85 -1.75 -1.11 0.72
N GLY A 86 -3.04 -0.84 0.94
CA GLY A 86 -4.07 -1.87 1.00
C GLY A 86 -4.56 -2.24 -0.40
N ASP A 87 -5.17 -3.40 -0.54
CA ASP A 87 -5.79 -3.90 -1.78
C ASP A 87 -7.26 -3.48 -1.89
N ASN A 88 -7.92 -3.34 -0.77
CA ASN A 88 -9.32 -2.89 -0.64
C ASN A 88 -9.58 -2.28 0.74
N GLY A 89 -10.73 -1.66 0.89
CA GLY A 89 -11.17 -1.13 2.18
C GLY A 89 -11.34 -2.20 3.25
N GLY A 90 -11.40 -1.78 4.51
CA GLY A 90 -11.57 -2.69 5.64
C GLY A 90 -12.81 -3.55 5.48
N ASP A 91 -12.66 -4.83 5.74
CA ASP A 91 -13.79 -5.74 5.87
C ASP A 91 -14.08 -5.90 7.34
N ALA A 92 -15.03 -5.21 7.90
CA ALA A 92 -15.42 -5.36 9.30
C ALA A 92 -15.91 -6.81 9.59
N PRO A 93 -15.04 -7.83 9.44
CA PRO A 93 -15.45 -9.23 9.38
C PRO A 93 -15.75 -9.80 10.75
N LEU A 94 -15.53 -9.04 11.78
CA LEU A 94 -15.68 -9.49 13.14
C LEU A 94 -17.12 -9.34 13.64
N GLY A 95 -18.06 -9.19 12.70
CA GLY A 95 -19.50 -9.36 12.93
C GLY A 95 -20.20 -8.17 13.58
N GLU A 96 -19.52 -7.06 13.72
CA GLU A 96 -20.07 -5.84 14.30
C GLU A 96 -20.00 -4.70 13.29
N GLU A 97 -21.02 -3.82 13.26
CA GLU A 97 -21.06 -2.66 12.36
C GLU A 97 -19.83 -1.75 12.48
N ARG A 98 -19.14 -1.77 13.62
CA ARG A 98 -17.92 -1.04 13.94
C ARG A 98 -16.80 -1.99 14.35
N GLY A 99 -16.64 -3.08 13.63
CA GLY A 99 -15.61 -4.07 13.92
C GLY A 99 -14.19 -3.50 13.75
N TYR A 100 -13.23 -4.24 14.24
CA TYR A 100 -11.80 -3.84 14.31
C TYR A 100 -11.15 -3.58 12.96
N GLY A 101 -11.76 -3.96 11.85
CA GLY A 101 -11.35 -3.64 10.49
C GLY A 101 -12.18 -2.53 9.85
N SER A 102 -12.76 -1.64 10.65
CA SER A 102 -13.62 -0.56 10.19
C SER A 102 -12.85 0.47 9.37
N SER A 103 -13.44 0.88 8.25
CA SER A 103 -12.96 2.03 7.47
C SER A 103 -13.52 3.37 7.97
N ALA A 104 -14.13 3.41 9.18
CA ALA A 104 -14.67 4.64 9.73
C ALA A 104 -13.61 5.76 9.79
N PRO A 105 -13.99 7.02 9.53
CA PRO A 105 -15.35 7.53 9.36
C PRO A 105 -15.97 7.32 7.97
N LEU A 106 -15.30 6.66 7.04
CA LEU A 106 -15.79 6.41 5.70
C LEU A 106 -16.96 5.41 5.73
N ARG A 107 -17.97 5.66 4.91
CA ARG A 107 -19.12 4.76 4.76
C ARG A 107 -18.73 3.50 4.01
N GLY A 108 -19.31 2.37 4.42
CA GLY A 108 -19.13 1.09 3.73
C GLY A 108 -17.89 0.31 4.17
N LYS A 109 -17.66 -0.79 3.49
CA LYS A 109 -16.60 -1.76 3.76
C LYS A 109 -16.25 -2.52 2.49
N LYS A 110 -15.25 -3.39 2.53
CA LYS A 110 -14.88 -4.29 1.42
C LYS A 110 -16.12 -4.87 0.71
N GLY A 111 -16.12 -4.77 -0.61
CA GLY A 111 -17.20 -5.26 -1.46
C GLY A 111 -18.41 -4.35 -1.56
N THR A 112 -18.31 -3.08 -1.14
CA THR A 112 -19.34 -2.07 -1.35
C THR A 112 -18.84 -0.93 -2.23
N GLU A 113 -19.79 -0.21 -2.83
CA GLU A 113 -19.58 0.94 -3.70
C GLU A 113 -19.12 2.21 -2.96
N PHE A 114 -19.11 2.19 -1.65
CA PHE A 114 -18.76 3.34 -0.83
C PHE A 114 -17.26 3.50 -0.61
N GLU A 115 -16.84 4.70 -0.23
CA GLU A 115 -15.42 5.02 -0.01
C GLU A 115 -14.73 4.09 1.01
N GLY A 116 -15.43 3.64 2.05
CA GLY A 116 -14.89 2.68 3.02
C GLY A 116 -14.56 1.30 2.43
N GLY A 117 -15.12 0.98 1.25
CA GLY A 117 -14.80 -0.24 0.50
C GLY A 117 -13.65 -0.08 -0.49
N MET A 118 -13.37 1.15 -0.93
CA MET A 118 -12.44 1.44 -2.03
C MET A 118 -11.21 2.24 -1.61
N ARG A 119 -11.32 3.16 -0.65
CA ARG A 119 -10.16 3.93 -0.18
C ARG A 119 -9.28 3.07 0.72
N VAL A 120 -8.00 3.14 0.44
CA VAL A 120 -6.98 2.34 1.13
C VAL A 120 -5.86 3.26 1.63
N PRO A 121 -5.14 2.87 2.68
CA PRO A 121 -3.86 3.48 2.98
C PRO A 121 -2.94 3.38 1.76
N PHE A 122 -2.30 4.50 1.39
CA PHE A 122 -1.34 4.54 0.29
C PHE A 122 -0.18 5.44 0.68
N ILE A 123 0.95 4.84 0.99
CA ILE A 123 2.14 5.51 1.50
C ILE A 123 3.29 5.20 0.55
N VAL A 124 4.03 6.24 0.16
CA VAL A 124 5.23 6.11 -0.67
C VAL A 124 6.40 6.82 0.02
N SER A 125 7.50 6.12 0.15
CA SER A 125 8.72 6.69 0.74
C SER A 125 9.98 6.03 0.16
N TRP A 126 11.08 6.76 0.12
CA TRP A 126 12.38 6.11 0.08
C TRP A 126 12.61 5.39 1.41
N ALA A 127 13.17 4.19 1.37
CA ALA A 127 13.41 3.40 2.59
C ALA A 127 14.31 4.17 3.58
N LYS A 128 15.22 5.00 3.07
CA LYS A 128 15.99 5.98 3.86
C LYS A 128 16.03 7.32 3.11
N PRO A 129 15.16 8.27 3.44
CA PRO A 129 15.20 9.60 2.85
C PRO A 129 16.54 10.29 3.12
N ARG A 130 17.17 10.86 2.08
CA ARG A 130 18.43 11.60 2.20
C ARG A 130 18.50 12.78 1.25
N LYS A 131 18.59 13.97 1.83
CA LYS A 131 18.74 15.22 1.08
C LYS A 131 20.00 15.17 0.18
N GLY A 132 19.82 15.52 -1.08
CA GLY A 132 20.94 15.56 -2.04
C GLY A 132 21.28 14.22 -2.72
N ASN A 133 20.67 13.10 -2.31
CA ASN A 133 20.91 11.82 -2.96
C ASN A 133 20.50 11.86 -4.44
N LYS A 134 21.40 11.41 -5.33
CA LYS A 134 21.22 11.48 -6.79
C LYS A 134 20.03 10.65 -7.30
N PHE A 135 19.75 9.51 -6.66
CA PHE A 135 18.64 8.64 -7.04
C PHE A 135 17.30 9.27 -6.63
N GLN A 136 17.25 9.83 -5.42
CA GLN A 136 16.03 10.43 -4.87
C GLN A 136 15.63 11.73 -5.59
N LYS A 137 16.56 12.38 -6.29
CA LYS A 137 16.24 13.53 -7.18
C LYS A 137 15.34 13.12 -8.36
N ARG A 138 15.33 11.84 -8.77
CA ARG A 138 14.45 11.37 -9.85
C ARG A 138 13.00 11.35 -9.44
N LEU A 139 12.73 11.01 -8.17
CA LEU A 139 11.42 11.07 -7.54
C LEU A 139 11.55 11.78 -6.20
N PRO A 140 11.50 13.12 -6.17
CA PRO A 140 11.48 13.85 -4.92
C PRO A 140 10.16 13.56 -4.19
N ILE A 141 10.28 13.11 -2.94
CA ILE A 141 9.14 12.84 -2.07
C ILE A 141 9.17 13.86 -0.94
N GLU A 142 8.05 14.52 -0.70
CA GLU A 142 7.87 15.41 0.44
C GLU A 142 7.74 14.56 1.72
N VAL A 143 8.74 14.67 2.58
CA VAL A 143 8.77 13.89 3.83
C VAL A 143 7.68 14.39 4.78
N GLY A 144 6.82 13.46 5.24
CA GLY A 144 5.68 13.79 6.09
C GLY A 144 4.55 14.53 5.37
N GLY A 145 4.65 14.70 4.05
CA GLY A 145 3.60 15.31 3.24
C GLY A 145 2.35 14.44 3.14
N MET A 146 1.19 15.10 3.11
CA MET A 146 -0.09 14.47 2.82
C MET A 146 -0.64 15.05 1.53
N GLN A 147 -1.03 14.20 0.59
CA GLN A 147 -1.59 14.61 -0.69
C GLN A 147 -3.05 14.18 -0.79
N SER A 148 -3.93 15.15 -1.06
CA SER A 148 -5.38 14.93 -1.22
C SER A 148 -5.79 14.61 -2.66
N GLN A 149 -4.95 14.95 -3.64
CA GLN A 149 -5.24 14.67 -5.04
C GLN A 149 -5.38 13.16 -5.27
N LEU A 150 -6.34 12.75 -6.08
CA LEU A 150 -6.63 11.35 -6.37
C LEU A 150 -5.37 10.58 -6.76
N GLY A 151 -5.13 9.45 -6.09
CA GLY A 151 -4.15 8.44 -6.42
C GLY A 151 -4.81 7.07 -6.52
N THR A 152 -4.35 6.24 -7.43
CA THR A 152 -4.89 4.89 -7.64
C THR A 152 -3.76 3.87 -7.72
N ILE A 153 -4.09 2.60 -7.53
CA ILE A 153 -3.13 1.50 -7.72
C ILE A 153 -2.56 1.45 -9.16
N MET A 154 -3.32 1.91 -10.14
CA MET A 154 -2.90 1.99 -11.53
C MET A 154 -1.72 2.95 -11.75
N ASP A 155 -1.54 3.91 -10.86
CA ASP A 155 -0.48 4.91 -10.92
C ASP A 155 0.90 4.34 -10.55
N ILE A 156 0.95 3.19 -9.91
CA ILE A 156 2.21 2.56 -9.49
C ILE A 156 3.07 2.21 -10.70
N TYR A 157 2.47 1.58 -11.71
CA TYR A 157 3.22 1.14 -12.90
C TYR A 157 3.93 2.28 -13.63
N PRO A 158 3.24 3.36 -14.07
CA PRO A 158 3.93 4.48 -14.73
C PRO A 158 4.92 5.19 -13.80
N THR A 159 4.65 5.26 -12.49
CA THR A 159 5.57 5.86 -11.53
C THR A 159 6.86 5.04 -11.40
N VAL A 160 6.76 3.71 -11.30
CA VAL A 160 7.93 2.82 -11.24
C VAL A 160 8.76 2.91 -12.51
N LEU A 161 8.15 2.90 -13.70
CA LEU A 161 8.87 3.08 -14.97
C LEU A 161 9.60 4.41 -15.03
N SER A 162 8.94 5.49 -14.63
CA SER A 162 9.54 6.84 -14.57
C SER A 162 10.76 6.89 -13.66
N VAL A 163 10.68 6.29 -12.47
CA VAL A 163 11.80 6.23 -11.51
C VAL A 163 12.94 5.38 -12.03
N ALA A 164 12.62 4.25 -12.66
CA ALA A 164 13.60 3.36 -13.27
C ALA A 164 14.28 3.97 -14.51
N GLY A 165 13.73 5.06 -15.07
CA GLY A 165 14.20 5.67 -16.31
C GLY A 165 13.80 4.88 -17.57
N CYS A 166 12.76 4.05 -17.43
CA CYS A 166 12.18 3.30 -18.54
C CYS A 166 11.12 4.15 -19.26
N LYS A 167 11.02 3.95 -20.57
CA LYS A 167 9.95 4.55 -21.37
C LYS A 167 8.71 3.67 -21.28
N LEU A 168 7.53 4.30 -21.25
CA LEU A 168 6.28 3.60 -21.49
C LEU A 168 6.28 3.04 -22.93
N PRO A 169 5.78 1.82 -23.14
CA PRO A 169 5.54 1.31 -24.49
C PRO A 169 4.61 2.25 -25.27
N ALA A 170 4.96 2.60 -26.50
CA ALA A 170 4.23 3.61 -27.28
C ALA A 170 2.84 3.14 -27.72
N ASP A 171 2.66 1.83 -27.83
CA ASP A 171 1.44 1.14 -28.28
C ASP A 171 0.59 0.60 -27.11
N TYR A 172 0.97 0.91 -25.87
CA TYR A 172 0.28 0.41 -24.69
C TYR A 172 -0.51 1.53 -24.00
N VAL A 173 -1.81 1.39 -23.95
CA VAL A 173 -2.69 2.32 -23.23
C VAL A 173 -2.67 1.97 -21.73
N ILE A 174 -2.36 2.95 -20.91
CA ILE A 174 -2.37 2.84 -19.45
C ILE A 174 -3.36 3.84 -18.86
N ASP A 175 -4.07 3.41 -17.82
CA ASP A 175 -5.05 4.25 -17.13
C ASP A 175 -4.43 5.08 -16.00
N GLY A 176 -3.21 4.73 -15.58
CA GLY A 176 -2.51 5.39 -14.49
C GLY A 176 -1.67 6.59 -14.91
N PHE A 177 -1.31 7.41 -13.93
CA PHE A 177 -0.45 8.58 -14.08
C PHE A 177 0.81 8.46 -13.23
N ASP A 178 1.92 9.04 -13.68
CA ASP A 178 3.12 9.19 -12.86
C ASP A 178 2.84 10.10 -11.65
N LEU A 179 2.99 9.57 -10.47
CA LEU A 179 2.74 10.26 -9.18
C LEU A 179 3.84 11.26 -8.78
N LYS A 180 4.87 11.44 -9.59
CA LYS A 180 6.04 12.27 -9.24
C LYS A 180 5.67 13.66 -8.73
N LYS A 181 4.67 14.30 -9.33
CA LYS A 181 4.22 15.64 -8.88
C LYS A 181 3.55 15.56 -7.52
N GLN A 182 2.59 14.66 -7.35
CA GLN A 182 1.86 14.49 -6.08
C GLN A 182 2.82 14.13 -4.95
N LEU A 183 3.73 13.19 -5.18
CA LEU A 183 4.71 12.78 -4.19
C LEU A 183 5.69 13.89 -3.80
N SER A 184 5.93 14.86 -4.71
CA SER A 184 6.73 16.06 -4.40
C SER A 184 5.93 17.19 -3.76
N GLY A 185 4.73 16.94 -3.26
CA GLY A 185 3.85 17.95 -2.66
C GLY A 185 3.16 18.89 -3.64
N LYS A 186 3.20 18.59 -4.95
CA LYS A 186 2.66 19.45 -5.99
C LYS A 186 1.40 18.88 -6.62
N VAL A 187 0.49 19.75 -7.02
CA VAL A 187 -0.70 19.35 -7.78
C VAL A 187 -0.31 18.98 -9.22
N ASN A 188 -0.78 17.84 -9.69
CA ASN A 188 -0.67 17.44 -11.08
C ASN A 188 -1.89 17.92 -11.88
N ARG A 189 -1.82 19.09 -12.47
CA ARG A 189 -2.93 19.69 -13.26
C ARG A 189 -3.27 18.93 -14.55
N LYS A 190 -2.46 17.95 -14.95
CA LYS A 190 -2.74 17.11 -16.13
C LYS A 190 -3.52 15.85 -15.76
N ARG A 191 -3.61 15.55 -14.46
CA ARG A 191 -4.38 14.41 -13.98
C ARG A 191 -5.86 14.75 -13.99
N LEU A 192 -6.65 13.87 -14.56
CA LEU A 192 -8.10 13.92 -14.40
C LEU A 192 -8.44 13.49 -12.97
N GLU A 193 -9.24 14.29 -12.29
CA GLU A 193 -9.77 13.96 -10.96
C GLU A 193 -11.03 13.07 -11.07
N THR A 194 -10.99 12.14 -12.02
CA THR A 194 -12.08 11.20 -12.26
C THR A 194 -11.60 9.77 -11.98
N PHE A 195 -12.49 8.99 -11.40
CA PHE A 195 -12.30 7.56 -11.18
C PHE A 195 -13.57 6.82 -11.55
N LEU A 196 -13.43 5.82 -12.39
CA LEU A 196 -14.52 4.93 -12.79
C LEU A 196 -14.17 3.50 -12.32
N MET A 197 -15.08 2.90 -11.58
CA MET A 197 -15.02 1.49 -11.22
C MET A 197 -16.33 0.82 -11.63
N HIS A 198 -16.26 -0.10 -12.57
CA HIS A 198 -17.40 -0.92 -12.97
C HIS A 198 -17.26 -2.31 -12.39
N PHE A 199 -18.21 -2.72 -11.55
CA PHE A 199 -18.24 -4.01 -10.89
C PHE A 199 -19.52 -4.78 -11.27
N PRO A 200 -19.48 -5.50 -12.40
CA PRO A 200 -20.65 -6.21 -12.93
C PRO A 200 -20.85 -7.59 -12.30
N HIS A 201 -20.25 -7.84 -11.16
CA HIS A 201 -20.31 -9.13 -10.47
C HIS A 201 -21.19 -9.02 -9.23
N ALA A 202 -22.07 -10.00 -9.02
CA ALA A 202 -22.92 -10.06 -7.84
C ALA A 202 -22.13 -10.49 -6.57
N HIS A 203 -20.88 -10.05 -6.41
CA HIS A 203 -20.11 -10.33 -5.21
C HIS A 203 -20.82 -9.70 -4.00
N ARG A 204 -21.09 -10.50 -2.97
CA ARG A 204 -21.83 -10.07 -1.76
C ARG A 204 -23.21 -9.46 -2.06
N GLY A 205 -23.77 -9.78 -3.22
CA GLY A 205 -25.15 -9.44 -3.59
C GLY A 205 -25.33 -8.14 -4.36
N ASN A 206 -24.26 -7.38 -4.66
CA ASN A 206 -24.38 -6.10 -5.32
C ASN A 206 -23.70 -6.06 -6.69
N TYR A 207 -24.39 -5.42 -7.64
CA TYR A 207 -23.82 -4.91 -8.88
C TYR A 207 -23.68 -3.42 -8.72
N PHE A 208 -22.55 -2.83 -9.08
CA PHE A 208 -22.41 -1.38 -8.99
C PHE A 208 -21.44 -0.80 -10.01
N THR A 209 -21.64 0.46 -10.30
CA THR A 209 -20.68 1.30 -10.99
C THR A 209 -20.47 2.53 -10.13
N VAL A 210 -19.23 2.86 -9.90
CA VAL A 210 -18.84 4.08 -9.18
C VAL A 210 -18.21 5.03 -10.18
N TYR A 211 -18.69 6.23 -10.21
CA TYR A 211 -18.05 7.35 -10.87
C TYR A 211 -17.78 8.43 -9.83
N ARG A 212 -16.54 8.86 -9.73
CA ARG A 212 -16.11 9.96 -8.88
C ARG A 212 -15.53 11.05 -9.75
N GLU A 213 -15.92 12.29 -9.49
CA GLU A 213 -15.41 13.50 -10.13
C GLU A 213 -15.14 14.56 -9.06
N GLY A 214 -13.86 14.98 -8.96
CA GLY A 214 -13.44 15.92 -7.95
C GLY A 214 -13.40 15.31 -6.53
N ASP A 215 -13.60 16.19 -5.55
CA ASP A 215 -13.58 15.87 -4.10
C ASP A 215 -14.88 15.20 -3.61
#